data_14cee78086922f7d1774f0644d3eaf62
#
_entry.id   14cee78086922f7d1774f0644d3eaf62
#
_cell.length_a   1.000
_cell.length_b   1.000
_cell.length_c   1.000
_cell.angle_alpha   90.00
_cell.angle_beta   90.00
_cell.angle_gamma   90.00
#
_symmetry.space_group_name_H-M   'P 1'
#
loop_
_entity.id
_entity.type
_entity.pdbx_description
1 polymer ?
#
loop_
_entity_poly.entity_id
_entity_poly.type
_entity_poly.pdbx_seq_one_letter_code
_entity_poly.pdbx_strand_id
1 'polypeptide(L)'
;MTSLAHYIALYWLFLKKRLKVLMEYRVNFLIGASSTVFVQAAALLTIWVVMTQIPDLDGWSLPEILFIYGLLTLSKSINHMFADNLWTIGRDYVRTGAFDRFMVRPIDPLFHLLADRFCHDGIGTFLVGLLLVVIAAT
;
A
#
# COMPACT_ATOMS: atom_id res chain seq x y z
N MET A 1 -13.66 27.15 -10.26
CA MET A 1 -12.64 26.21 -10.73
C MET A 1 -11.61 26.05 -9.60
N THR A 2 -11.65 24.95 -8.88
CA THR A 2 -10.67 24.65 -7.81
C THR A 2 -9.34 24.33 -8.46
N SER A 3 -8.33 25.14 -8.18
CA SER A 3 -6.96 25.00 -8.71
C SER A 3 -6.35 23.67 -8.26
N LEU A 4 -5.55 23.02 -9.10
CA LEU A 4 -4.76 21.82 -8.75
C LEU A 4 -3.95 22.02 -7.43
N ALA A 5 -3.45 23.22 -7.23
CA ALA A 5 -2.75 23.61 -6.00
C ALA A 5 -3.64 23.47 -4.74
N HIS A 6 -4.93 23.75 -4.87
CA HIS A 6 -5.89 23.57 -3.77
C HIS A 6 -6.06 22.10 -3.38
N TYR A 7 -6.18 21.19 -4.35
CA TYR A 7 -6.27 19.75 -4.09
C TYR A 7 -4.98 19.19 -3.48
N ILE A 8 -3.81 19.65 -3.92
CA ILE A 8 -2.52 19.26 -3.32
C ILE A 8 -2.43 19.74 -1.86
N ALA A 9 -2.83 20.98 -1.59
CA ALA A 9 -2.83 21.51 -0.22
C ALA A 9 -3.80 20.74 0.70
N LEU A 10 -5.00 20.41 0.20
CA LEU A 10 -5.97 19.57 0.93
C LEU A 10 -5.43 18.17 1.20
N TYR A 11 -4.84 17.51 0.19
CA TYR A 11 -4.24 16.19 0.37
C TYR A 11 -3.15 16.20 1.44
N TRP A 12 -2.31 17.25 1.45
CA TRP A 12 -1.28 17.44 2.47
C TRP A 12 -1.85 17.61 3.88
N LEU A 13 -2.98 18.29 4.02
CA LEU A 13 -3.69 18.43 5.30
C LEU A 13 -4.25 17.08 5.78
N PHE A 14 -4.85 16.28 4.89
CA PHE A 14 -5.31 14.93 5.21
C PHE A 14 -4.15 14.05 5.65
N LEU A 15 -3.04 14.08 4.92
CA LEU A 15 -1.83 13.32 5.24
C LEU A 15 -1.27 13.69 6.63
N LYS A 16 -1.17 15.00 6.94
CA LYS A 16 -0.72 15.47 8.27
C LYS A 16 -1.63 14.99 9.39
N LYS A 17 -2.94 15.05 9.21
CA LYS A 17 -3.90 14.53 10.21
C LYS A 17 -3.72 13.03 10.41
N ARG A 18 -3.53 12.30 9.34
CA ARG A 18 -3.32 10.85 9.40
C ARG A 18 -2.03 10.48 10.13
N LEU A 19 -0.93 11.16 9.83
CA LEU A 19 0.33 10.96 10.54
C LEU A 19 0.20 11.23 12.04
N LYS A 20 -0.55 12.26 12.46
CA LYS A 20 -0.82 12.50 13.88
C LYS A 20 -1.56 11.32 14.54
N VAL A 21 -2.60 10.80 13.89
CA VAL A 21 -3.34 9.63 14.39
C VAL A 21 -2.43 8.40 14.49
N LEU A 22 -1.54 8.18 13.52
CA LEU A 22 -0.57 7.09 13.56
C LEU A 22 0.41 7.21 14.74
N MET A 23 0.87 8.43 15.03
CA MET A 23 1.75 8.68 16.19
C MET A 23 1.03 8.48 17.53
N GLU A 24 -0.27 8.75 17.59
CA GLU A 24 -1.10 8.51 18.76
C GLU A 24 -1.31 7.00 19.00
N TYR A 25 -1.53 6.22 17.93
CA TYR A 25 -1.75 4.77 18.00
C TYR A 25 -0.50 3.97 17.57
N ARG A 26 0.68 4.36 18.08
CA ARG A 26 1.98 3.76 17.73
C ARG A 26 2.05 2.24 17.90
N VAL A 27 1.32 1.67 18.87
CA VAL A 27 1.28 0.22 19.09
C VAL A 27 0.60 -0.49 17.92
N ASN A 28 -0.55 0.01 17.45
CA ASN A 28 -1.23 -0.54 16.28
C ASN A 28 -0.36 -0.40 15.02
N PHE A 29 0.37 0.71 14.90
CA PHE A 29 1.34 0.90 13.82
C PHE A 29 2.43 -0.17 13.84
N LEU A 30 3.03 -0.44 15.00
CA LEU A 30 4.08 -1.46 15.14
C LEU A 30 3.56 -2.87 14.85
N ILE A 31 2.34 -3.19 15.31
CA ILE A 31 1.70 -4.48 15.02
C ILE A 31 1.47 -4.63 13.52
N GLY A 32 0.92 -3.62 12.85
CA GLY A 32 0.72 -3.62 11.39
C GLY A 32 2.03 -3.76 10.62
N ALA A 33 3.04 -2.97 10.97
CA ALA A 33 4.34 -3.01 10.34
C ALA A 33 5.03 -4.38 10.53
N SER A 34 4.99 -4.95 11.73
CA SER A 34 5.57 -6.28 12.00
C SER A 34 4.83 -7.37 11.22
N SER A 35 3.50 -7.35 11.15
CA SER A 35 2.73 -8.32 10.37
C SER A 35 3.09 -8.27 8.89
N THR A 36 3.27 -7.07 8.33
CA THR A 36 3.70 -6.89 6.94
C THR A 36 5.09 -7.49 6.70
N VAL A 37 6.03 -7.26 7.62
CA VAL A 37 7.38 -7.86 7.52
C VAL A 37 7.31 -9.38 7.56
N PHE A 38 6.51 -9.98 8.46
CA PHE A 38 6.34 -11.43 8.52
C PHE A 38 5.75 -12.01 7.24
N VAL A 39 4.72 -11.38 6.68
CA VAL A 39 4.09 -11.82 5.42
C VAL A 39 5.09 -11.77 4.27
N GLN A 40 5.88 -10.70 4.16
CA GLN A 40 6.89 -10.57 3.12
C GLN A 40 8.05 -11.56 3.31
N ALA A 41 8.48 -11.77 4.54
CA ALA A 41 9.51 -12.76 4.86
C ALA A 41 9.04 -14.19 4.51
N ALA A 42 7.79 -14.53 4.83
CA ALA A 42 7.22 -15.83 4.50
C ALA A 42 7.13 -16.04 2.97
N ALA A 43 6.74 -15.01 2.22
CA ALA A 43 6.69 -15.09 0.76
C ALA A 43 8.08 -15.27 0.14
N LEU A 44 9.08 -14.51 0.61
CA LEU A 44 10.47 -14.66 0.15
C LEU A 44 11.06 -16.02 0.51
N LEU A 45 10.77 -16.50 1.73
CA LEU A 45 11.18 -17.84 2.16
C LEU A 45 10.54 -18.93 1.28
N THR A 46 9.28 -18.77 0.91
CA THR A 46 8.60 -19.68 0.00
C THR A 46 9.29 -19.71 -1.37
N ILE A 47 9.58 -18.54 -1.96
CA ILE A 47 10.31 -18.44 -3.23
C ILE A 47 11.67 -19.13 -3.10
N TRP A 48 12.42 -18.85 -2.05
CA TRP A 48 13.74 -19.42 -1.81
C TRP A 48 13.67 -20.95 -1.69
N VAL A 49 12.73 -21.49 -0.90
CA VAL A 49 12.55 -22.94 -0.73
C VAL A 49 12.20 -23.62 -2.04
N VAL A 50 11.27 -23.04 -2.82
CA VAL A 50 10.88 -23.58 -4.13
C VAL A 50 12.09 -23.63 -5.06
N MET A 51 12.88 -22.56 -5.12
CA MET A 51 14.04 -22.47 -5.98
C MET A 51 15.22 -23.37 -5.52
N THR A 52 15.28 -23.77 -4.25
CA THR A 52 16.25 -24.77 -3.79
C THR A 52 15.87 -26.20 -4.20
N GLN A 53 14.59 -26.47 -4.38
CA GLN A 53 14.08 -27.79 -4.84
C GLN A 53 14.05 -27.89 -6.37
N ILE A 54 13.79 -26.77 -7.04
CA ILE A 54 13.66 -26.67 -8.50
C ILE A 54 14.55 -25.51 -8.95
N PRO A 55 15.87 -25.75 -9.20
CA PRO A 55 16.83 -24.66 -9.47
C PRO A 55 16.54 -23.87 -10.75
N ASP A 56 15.92 -24.51 -11.75
CA ASP A 56 15.50 -23.90 -13.01
C ASP A 56 14.01 -24.13 -13.25
N LEU A 57 13.22 -23.12 -12.91
CA LEU A 57 11.78 -23.14 -13.20
C LEU A 57 11.60 -22.74 -14.68
N ASP A 58 11.70 -23.72 -15.58
CA ASP A 58 11.50 -23.50 -17.02
C ASP A 58 12.44 -22.45 -17.62
N GLY A 59 13.69 -22.38 -17.12
CA GLY A 59 14.72 -21.41 -17.53
C GLY A 59 14.74 -20.11 -16.72
N TRP A 60 13.86 -19.96 -15.70
CA TRP A 60 13.87 -18.79 -14.82
C TRP A 60 14.83 -18.98 -13.64
N SER A 61 15.75 -18.05 -13.50
CA SER A 61 16.68 -17.99 -12.37
C SER A 61 16.07 -17.31 -11.14
N LEU A 62 16.63 -17.58 -9.96
CA LEU A 62 16.19 -16.93 -8.72
C LEU A 62 16.19 -15.39 -8.80
N PRO A 63 17.22 -14.70 -9.33
CA PRO A 63 17.19 -13.24 -9.46
C PRO A 63 16.03 -12.74 -10.31
N GLU A 64 15.70 -13.40 -11.41
CA GLU A 64 14.61 -13.00 -12.30
C GLU A 64 13.24 -13.13 -11.60
N ILE A 65 13.04 -14.21 -10.83
CA ILE A 65 11.82 -14.39 -10.05
C ILE A 65 11.72 -13.33 -8.94
N LEU A 66 12.82 -13.02 -8.25
CA LEU A 66 12.86 -11.97 -7.25
C LEU A 66 12.59 -10.59 -7.85
N PHE A 67 13.06 -10.34 -9.09
CA PHE A 67 12.78 -9.10 -9.82
C PHE A 67 11.29 -8.95 -10.11
N ILE A 68 10.67 -10.00 -10.67
CA ILE A 68 9.23 -10.02 -10.96
C ILE A 68 8.41 -9.84 -9.67
N TYR A 69 8.78 -10.56 -8.61
CA TYR A 69 8.14 -10.43 -7.31
C TYR A 69 8.30 -9.02 -6.73
N GLY A 70 9.47 -8.42 -6.88
CA GLY A 70 9.75 -7.04 -6.48
C GLY A 70 8.86 -6.03 -7.23
N LEU A 71 8.72 -6.15 -8.54
CA LEU A 71 7.83 -5.32 -9.35
C LEU A 71 6.36 -5.48 -8.96
N LEU A 72 5.92 -6.71 -8.74
CA LEU A 72 4.57 -7.01 -8.26
C LEU A 72 4.31 -6.36 -6.88
N THR A 73 5.28 -6.46 -5.99
CA THR A 73 5.21 -5.90 -4.64
C THR A 73 5.17 -4.37 -4.67
N LEU A 74 5.96 -3.73 -5.53
CA LEU A 74 5.92 -2.28 -5.77
C LEU A 74 4.54 -1.84 -6.28
N SER A 75 4.01 -2.51 -7.30
CA SER A 75 2.70 -2.19 -7.86
C SER A 75 1.58 -2.31 -6.83
N LYS A 76 1.58 -3.39 -6.05
CA LYS A 76 0.61 -3.60 -4.96
C LYS A 76 0.74 -2.55 -3.86
N SER A 77 1.96 -2.16 -3.49
CA SER A 77 2.19 -1.19 -2.42
C SER A 77 1.65 0.20 -2.78
N ILE A 78 1.85 0.64 -4.02
CA ILE A 78 1.32 1.92 -4.50
C ILE A 78 -0.20 1.92 -4.44
N ASN A 79 -0.84 0.85 -4.93
CA ASN A 79 -2.28 0.70 -4.86
C ASN A 79 -2.78 0.70 -3.41
N HIS A 80 -2.13 -0.04 -2.53
CA HIS A 80 -2.48 -0.12 -1.11
C HIS A 80 -2.31 1.23 -0.39
N MET A 81 -1.30 2.02 -0.74
CA MET A 81 -1.08 3.35 -0.14
C MET A 81 -2.18 4.36 -0.50
N PHE A 82 -2.61 4.38 -1.78
CA PHE A 82 -3.45 5.45 -2.32
C PHE A 82 -4.88 5.04 -2.62
N ALA A 83 -5.14 3.78 -2.93
CA ALA A 83 -6.43 3.31 -3.44
C ALA A 83 -7.11 2.24 -2.57
N ASP A 84 -6.62 1.98 -1.36
CA ASP A 84 -7.16 0.96 -0.46
C ASP A 84 -8.65 1.19 -0.13
N ASN A 85 -9.07 2.45 -0.01
CA ASN A 85 -10.46 2.80 0.21
C ASN A 85 -11.41 2.36 -0.91
N LEU A 86 -10.93 2.23 -2.14
CA LEU A 86 -11.76 1.79 -3.26
C LEU A 86 -12.21 0.33 -3.10
N TRP A 87 -11.39 -0.51 -2.49
CA TRP A 87 -11.73 -1.90 -2.19
C TRP A 87 -12.81 -2.02 -1.11
N THR A 88 -12.78 -1.13 -0.14
CA THR A 88 -13.68 -1.21 1.02
C THR A 88 -14.92 -0.34 0.87
N ILE A 89 -15.05 0.43 -0.22
CA ILE A 89 -16.13 1.40 -0.43
C ILE A 89 -17.52 0.78 -0.24
N GLY A 90 -17.76 -0.38 -0.83
CA GLY A 90 -19.05 -1.06 -0.73
C GLY A 90 -19.37 -1.50 0.69
N ARG A 91 -18.40 -2.07 1.39
CA ARG A 91 -18.56 -2.63 2.73
C ARG A 91 -18.58 -1.55 3.80
N ASP A 92 -17.61 -0.63 3.77
CA ASP A 92 -17.33 0.27 4.89
C ASP A 92 -18.07 1.62 4.76
N TYR A 93 -18.42 2.03 3.54
CA TYR A 93 -19.05 3.32 3.30
C TYR A 93 -20.49 3.21 2.78
N VAL A 94 -20.75 2.41 1.74
CA VAL A 94 -22.08 2.32 1.15
C VAL A 94 -23.04 1.56 2.08
N ARG A 95 -22.67 0.38 2.54
CA ARG A 95 -23.51 -0.44 3.40
C ARG A 95 -23.84 0.22 4.75
N THR A 96 -22.95 1.05 5.27
CA THR A 96 -23.13 1.72 6.54
C THR A 96 -23.78 3.10 6.41
N GLY A 97 -24.07 3.58 5.18
CA GLY A 97 -24.54 4.94 4.91
C GLY A 97 -23.47 6.02 5.11
N ALA A 98 -22.24 5.64 5.44
CA ALA A 98 -21.17 6.59 5.69
C ALA A 98 -20.72 7.32 4.40
N PHE A 99 -21.11 6.83 3.22
CA PHE A 99 -20.81 7.48 1.95
C PHE A 99 -21.51 8.84 1.80
N ASP A 100 -22.68 9.03 2.42
CA ASP A 100 -23.46 10.27 2.33
C ASP A 100 -22.67 11.48 2.84
N ARG A 101 -21.78 11.30 3.81
CA ARG A 101 -20.90 12.37 4.33
C ARG A 101 -19.94 12.94 3.26
N PHE A 102 -19.61 12.14 2.23
CA PHE A 102 -18.76 12.60 1.12
C PHE A 102 -19.54 13.43 0.13
N MET A 103 -20.84 13.14 -0.02
CA MET A 103 -21.74 13.83 -0.97
C MET A 103 -22.13 15.24 -0.49
N VAL A 104 -22.18 15.48 0.83
CA VAL A 104 -22.58 16.78 1.39
C VAL A 104 -21.44 17.78 1.51
N ARG A 105 -20.20 17.39 1.24
CA ARG A 105 -19.05 18.28 1.32
C ARG A 105 -18.77 18.96 -0.02
N PRO A 106 -18.33 20.23 -0.04
CA PRO A 106 -18.00 20.97 -1.27
C PRO A 106 -16.63 20.55 -1.85
N ILE A 107 -16.37 19.25 -1.90
CA ILE A 107 -15.13 18.64 -2.41
C ILE A 107 -15.55 17.46 -3.29
N ASP A 108 -14.81 17.20 -4.35
CA ASP A 108 -15.07 16.03 -5.20
C ASP A 108 -15.10 14.74 -4.35
N PRO A 109 -16.19 13.95 -4.41
CA PRO A 109 -16.37 12.78 -3.56
C PRO A 109 -15.29 11.71 -3.79
N LEU A 110 -14.81 11.53 -5.02
CA LEU A 110 -13.77 10.55 -5.35
C LEU A 110 -12.42 10.97 -4.76
N PHE A 111 -12.06 12.26 -4.93
CA PHE A 111 -10.84 12.81 -4.33
C PHE A 111 -10.88 12.68 -2.81
N HIS A 112 -12.01 13.03 -2.20
CA HIS A 112 -12.17 12.95 -0.75
C HIS A 112 -12.03 11.49 -0.26
N LEU A 113 -12.62 10.53 -0.96
CA LEU A 113 -12.53 9.11 -0.64
C LEU A 113 -11.07 8.61 -0.70
N LEU A 114 -10.32 9.00 -1.74
CA LEU A 114 -8.90 8.64 -1.88
C LEU A 114 -8.03 9.30 -0.80
N ALA A 115 -8.32 10.55 -0.45
CA ALA A 115 -7.56 11.30 0.55
C ALA A 115 -7.90 10.93 2.00
N ASP A 116 -9.09 10.37 2.26
CA ASP A 116 -9.57 10.06 3.62
C ASP A 116 -8.72 8.98 4.31
N ARG A 117 -8.15 8.04 3.55
CA ARG A 117 -7.38 6.93 4.10
C ARG A 117 -6.07 6.71 3.34
N PHE A 118 -4.99 7.03 3.99
CA PHE A 118 -3.65 6.68 3.56
C PHE A 118 -3.15 5.49 4.39
N CYS A 119 -2.89 4.35 3.73
CA CYS A 119 -2.40 3.16 4.39
C CYS A 119 -0.88 3.20 4.50
N HIS A 120 -0.39 3.46 5.69
CA HIS A 120 1.05 3.53 6.00
C HIS A 120 1.75 2.16 5.91
N ASP A 121 1.00 1.06 6.06
CA ASP A 121 1.52 -0.30 5.94
C ASP A 121 2.09 -0.57 4.53
N GLY A 122 1.57 0.15 3.52
CA GLY A 122 2.10 0.14 2.16
C GLY A 122 3.53 0.64 2.04
N ILE A 123 4.00 1.51 2.96
CA ILE A 123 5.37 2.05 2.92
C ILE A 123 6.38 0.93 3.15
N GLY A 124 6.16 0.06 4.13
CA GLY A 124 7.03 -1.08 4.40
C GLY A 124 7.12 -2.02 3.20
N THR A 125 5.96 -2.35 2.62
CA THR A 125 5.87 -3.18 1.41
C THR A 125 6.57 -2.53 0.22
N PHE A 126 6.43 -1.20 0.06
CA PHE A 126 7.11 -0.44 -1.00
C PHE A 126 8.63 -0.51 -0.88
N LEU A 127 9.16 -0.32 0.33
CA LEU A 127 10.60 -0.39 0.58
C LEU A 127 11.17 -1.79 0.29
N VAL A 128 10.45 -2.84 0.70
CA VAL A 128 10.85 -4.22 0.38
C VAL A 128 10.83 -4.47 -1.12
N GLY A 129 9.78 -4.04 -1.83
CA GLY A 129 9.69 -4.17 -3.28
C GLY A 129 10.82 -3.44 -4.02
N LEU A 130 11.13 -2.20 -3.60
CA LEU A 130 12.22 -1.42 -4.16
C LEU A 130 13.58 -2.09 -3.95
N LEU A 131 13.82 -2.56 -2.73
CA LEU A 131 15.06 -3.25 -2.38
C LEU A 131 15.25 -4.53 -3.22
N LEU A 132 14.18 -5.32 -3.40
CA LEU A 132 14.22 -6.53 -4.22
C LEU A 132 14.53 -6.23 -5.68
N VAL A 133 13.90 -5.21 -6.25
CA VAL A 133 14.16 -4.80 -7.65
C VAL A 133 15.60 -4.34 -7.81
N VAL A 134 16.13 -3.55 -6.86
CA VAL A 134 17.52 -3.08 -6.92
C VAL A 134 18.52 -4.26 -6.81
N ILE A 135 18.30 -5.17 -5.83
CA ILE A 135 19.19 -6.33 -5.65
C ILE A 135 19.15 -7.28 -6.85
N ALA A 136 17.97 -7.51 -7.40
CA ALA A 136 17.82 -8.43 -8.53
C ALA A 136 18.27 -7.84 -9.88
N ALA A 137 18.41 -6.51 -9.96
CA ALA A 137 18.91 -5.83 -11.17
C ALA A 137 20.45 -5.66 -11.18
N THR A 138 21.14 -5.95 -10.06
CA THR A 138 22.60 -5.88 -9.95
C THR A 138 23.25 -7.25 -10.11
#